data_b434d20843ad1d891268373cdfba9df5
#
_entry.id   b434d20843ad1d891268373cdfba9df5
#
_cell.length_a   1.000
_cell.length_b   1.000
_cell.length_c   1.000
_cell.angle_alpha   90.00
_cell.angle_beta   90.00
_cell.angle_gamma   90.00
#
_symmetry.space_group_name_H-M   'P 1'
#
loop_
_entity.id
_entity.type
_entity.pdbx_description
1 polymer ?
#
loop_
_entity_poly.entity_id
_entity_poly.type
_entity_poly.pdbx_seq_one_letter_code
_entity_poly.pdbx_strand_id
1 'polypeptide(L)'
;LLATILIAIFLEGKSDKDLSTAEEDKFHFGDVVTVLKNPAVWMISVVFFCVYGVYSCSSYFTPYLTDIVKLSTTAAGVCAILRQYIVMLVAAPLGGILADKVFKSTLGWFRCGGVILAISIILVILVGTGAPSMLIAVLTLIPGLFSMCLYGVMFSTMHEINIPVKVAGTAIGIASIVGYLPDMFLNTIFGNILDKSSGASGY
;
A
#
# COMPACT_ATOMS: atom_id res chain seq x y z
N LEU A 1 6.52 24.39 -0.58
CA LEU A 1 6.69 25.67 0.12
C LEU A 1 6.00 25.66 1.49
N LEU A 2 4.67 25.37 1.58
CA LEU A 2 3.95 25.34 2.87
C LEU A 2 4.52 24.27 3.82
N ALA A 3 4.80 23.07 3.32
CA ALA A 3 5.40 21.99 4.09
C ALA A 3 6.80 22.37 4.60
N THR A 4 7.61 23.05 3.78
CA THR A 4 8.95 23.52 4.16
C THR A 4 8.89 24.56 5.27
N ILE A 5 7.92 25.47 5.21
CA ILE A 5 7.68 26.48 6.26
C ILE A 5 7.22 25.82 7.56
N LEU A 6 6.29 24.87 7.48
CA LEU A 6 5.83 24.10 8.65
C LEU A 6 6.97 23.31 9.30
N ILE A 7 7.81 22.66 8.50
CA ILE A 7 8.99 21.96 8.99
C ILE A 7 9.95 22.94 9.69
N ALA A 8 10.20 24.11 9.11
CA ALA A 8 11.09 25.11 9.70
C ALA A 8 10.55 25.72 11.00
N ILE A 9 9.22 25.78 11.16
CA ILE A 9 8.57 26.35 12.36
C ILE A 9 8.41 25.31 13.47
N PHE A 10 8.06 24.07 13.13
CA PHE A 10 7.66 23.05 14.11
C PHE A 10 8.72 21.99 14.40
N LEU A 11 9.72 21.81 13.53
CA LEU A 11 10.83 20.91 13.81
C LEU A 11 12.02 21.74 14.34
N GLU A 12 12.28 21.61 15.63
CA GLU A 12 13.54 22.08 16.21
C GLU A 12 14.70 21.35 15.52
N GLY A 13 15.67 22.12 15.05
CA GLY A 13 16.91 21.55 14.54
C GLY A 13 17.59 20.70 15.60
N LYS A 14 18.23 19.59 15.21
CA LYS A 14 19.04 18.79 16.13
C LYS A 14 20.05 19.69 16.83
N SER A 15 20.05 19.65 18.17
CA SER A 15 21.06 20.32 18.98
C SER A 15 22.45 19.73 18.71
N ASP A 16 23.51 20.50 18.91
CA ASP A 16 24.92 20.02 18.77
C ASP A 16 25.20 18.76 19.61
N LYS A 17 24.47 18.57 20.72
CA LYS A 17 24.53 17.33 21.53
C LYS A 17 23.97 16.11 20.80
N ASP A 18 22.92 16.28 19.98
CA ASP A 18 22.33 15.21 19.18
C ASP A 18 23.22 14.86 17.98
N LEU A 19 24.02 15.82 17.49
CA LEU A 19 25.00 15.61 16.42
C LEU A 19 26.20 14.79 16.90
N SER A 20 26.64 14.97 18.15
CA SER A 20 27.75 14.18 18.72
C SER A 20 27.38 12.70 18.96
N THR A 21 26.12 12.41 19.30
CA THR A 21 25.61 11.04 19.38
C THR A 21 25.38 10.41 17.99
N ALA A 22 25.14 11.22 16.97
CA ALA A 22 24.99 10.75 15.59
C ALA A 22 26.33 10.37 14.93
N GLU A 23 27.48 10.79 15.49
CA GLU A 23 28.81 10.37 15.02
C GLU A 23 29.11 8.90 15.33
N GLU A 24 28.52 8.34 16.39
CA GLU A 24 28.62 6.91 16.72
C GLU A 24 27.77 6.02 15.80
N ASP A 25 26.80 6.59 15.09
CA ASP A 25 25.87 5.88 14.19
C ASP A 25 26.26 6.00 12.71
N LYS A 26 27.57 6.03 12.41
CA LYS A 26 28.02 6.05 11.01
C LYS A 26 27.53 4.79 10.29
N PHE A 27 26.89 5.03 9.13
CA PHE A 27 26.49 3.96 8.21
C PHE A 27 27.70 3.12 7.80
N HIS A 28 27.64 1.84 8.07
CA HIS A 28 28.65 0.88 7.63
C HIS A 28 28.05 -0.04 6.56
N PHE A 29 28.79 -0.29 5.50
CA PHE A 29 28.38 -1.27 4.48
C PHE A 29 28.09 -2.66 5.07
N GLY A 30 28.71 -3.00 6.21
CA GLY A 30 28.42 -4.22 6.98
C GLY A 30 26.97 -4.28 7.48
N ASP A 31 26.34 -3.12 7.74
CA ASP A 31 24.95 -3.04 8.18
C ASP A 31 23.99 -3.46 7.06
N VAL A 32 24.30 -3.09 5.81
CA VAL A 32 23.53 -3.53 4.62
C VAL A 32 23.59 -5.04 4.46
N VAL A 33 24.77 -5.62 4.60
CA VAL A 33 24.97 -7.08 4.48
C VAL A 33 24.21 -7.81 5.59
N THR A 34 24.18 -7.26 6.78
CA THR A 34 23.44 -7.83 7.92
C THR A 34 21.94 -7.83 7.66
N VAL A 35 21.41 -6.74 7.13
CA VAL A 35 19.98 -6.61 6.76
C VAL A 35 19.64 -7.57 5.60
N LEU A 36 20.48 -7.66 4.57
CA LEU A 36 20.28 -8.56 3.44
C LEU A 36 20.30 -10.05 3.82
N LYS A 37 21.02 -10.42 4.88
CA LYS A 37 21.06 -11.78 5.40
C LYS A 37 19.87 -12.13 6.29
N ASN A 38 19.08 -11.12 6.72
CA ASN A 38 17.94 -11.35 7.60
C ASN A 38 16.71 -11.82 6.80
N PRO A 39 16.27 -13.08 6.96
CA PRO A 39 15.14 -13.61 6.21
C PRO A 39 13.82 -12.88 6.51
N ALA A 40 13.67 -12.28 7.69
CA ALA A 40 12.46 -11.53 8.03
C ALA A 40 12.30 -10.27 7.17
N VAL A 41 13.40 -9.62 6.78
CA VAL A 41 13.36 -8.48 5.86
C VAL A 41 12.80 -8.89 4.50
N TRP A 42 13.25 -10.02 3.97
CA TRP A 42 12.75 -10.53 2.69
C TRP A 42 11.28 -10.95 2.75
N MET A 43 10.86 -11.59 3.84
CA MET A 43 9.45 -11.95 4.03
C MET A 43 8.57 -10.71 4.05
N ILE A 44 8.95 -9.66 4.78
CA ILE A 44 8.21 -8.39 4.80
C ILE A 44 8.26 -7.70 3.43
N SER A 45 9.39 -7.73 2.75
CA SER A 45 9.50 -7.18 1.40
C SER A 45 8.52 -7.83 0.42
N VAL A 46 8.31 -9.15 0.50
CA VAL A 46 7.30 -9.86 -0.29
C VAL A 46 5.88 -9.44 0.11
N VAL A 47 5.62 -9.25 1.41
CA VAL A 47 4.32 -8.72 1.87
C VAL A 47 4.07 -7.32 1.29
N PHE A 48 5.08 -6.44 1.33
CA PHE A 48 4.99 -5.11 0.73
C PHE A 48 4.72 -5.17 -0.76
N PHE A 49 5.44 -6.04 -1.48
CA PHE A 49 5.22 -6.30 -2.91
C PHE A 49 3.77 -6.69 -3.20
N CYS A 50 3.20 -7.62 -2.42
CA CYS A 50 1.81 -8.05 -2.60
C CYS A 50 0.81 -6.93 -2.30
N VAL A 51 0.96 -6.23 -1.16
CA VAL A 51 0.04 -5.16 -0.76
C VAL A 51 0.11 -3.99 -1.75
N TYR A 52 1.33 -3.58 -2.12
CA TYR A 52 1.52 -2.51 -3.08
C TYR A 52 1.04 -2.89 -4.47
N GLY A 53 1.25 -4.14 -4.90
CA GLY A 53 0.75 -4.65 -6.16
C GLY A 53 -0.77 -4.56 -6.27
N VAL A 54 -1.49 -4.96 -5.22
CA VAL A 54 -2.96 -4.82 -5.18
C VAL A 54 -3.37 -3.34 -5.19
N TYR A 55 -2.66 -2.50 -4.45
CA TYR A 55 -2.90 -1.05 -4.48
C TYR A 55 -2.72 -0.47 -5.89
N SER A 56 -1.61 -0.77 -6.56
CA SER A 56 -1.31 -0.32 -7.92
C SER A 56 -2.36 -0.79 -8.93
N CYS A 57 -2.77 -2.07 -8.83
CA CYS A 57 -3.82 -2.66 -9.67
C CYS A 57 -5.21 -2.03 -9.44
N SER A 58 -5.45 -1.37 -8.31
CA SER A 58 -6.75 -0.74 -8.02
C SER A 58 -7.11 0.38 -9.02
N SER A 59 -6.12 0.94 -9.73
CA SER A 59 -6.33 1.91 -10.81
C SER A 59 -7.16 1.35 -11.97
N TYR A 60 -7.06 0.04 -12.22
CA TYR A 60 -7.82 -0.66 -13.28
C TYR A 60 -9.31 -0.81 -12.99
N PHE A 61 -9.75 -0.58 -11.76
CA PHE A 61 -11.19 -0.50 -11.48
C PHE A 61 -11.89 0.64 -12.25
N THR A 62 -11.18 1.70 -12.58
CA THR A 62 -11.79 2.84 -13.30
C THR A 62 -12.15 2.48 -14.74
N PRO A 63 -11.22 1.99 -15.59
CA PRO A 63 -11.59 1.51 -16.93
C PRO A 63 -12.56 0.32 -16.87
N TYR A 64 -12.46 -0.60 -15.90
CA TYR A 64 -13.45 -1.65 -15.71
C TYR A 64 -14.87 -1.11 -15.54
N LEU A 65 -15.04 -0.07 -14.72
CA LEU A 65 -16.33 0.57 -14.49
C LEU A 65 -16.89 1.26 -15.76
N THR A 66 -16.04 1.85 -16.59
CA THR A 66 -16.46 2.51 -17.83
C THR A 66 -16.70 1.52 -18.96
N ASP A 67 -15.78 0.58 -19.17
CA ASP A 67 -15.75 -0.25 -20.37
C ASP A 67 -16.66 -1.47 -20.25
N ILE A 68 -16.70 -2.07 -19.06
CA ILE A 68 -17.46 -3.30 -18.81
C ILE A 68 -18.80 -3.03 -18.13
N VAL A 69 -18.77 -2.30 -17.02
CA VAL A 69 -19.97 -1.98 -16.22
C VAL A 69 -20.83 -0.89 -16.89
N LYS A 70 -20.28 -0.20 -17.89
CA LYS A 70 -20.94 0.88 -18.63
C LYS A 70 -21.42 2.04 -17.75
N LEU A 71 -20.68 2.30 -16.67
CA LEU A 71 -20.90 3.48 -15.84
C LEU A 71 -20.47 4.74 -16.61
N SER A 72 -21.15 5.86 -16.41
CA SER A 72 -20.75 7.11 -17.05
C SER A 72 -19.32 7.52 -16.62
N THR A 73 -18.56 8.10 -17.53
CA THR A 73 -17.17 8.53 -17.27
C THR A 73 -17.08 9.48 -16.07
N THR A 74 -18.08 10.35 -15.91
CA THR A 74 -18.16 11.25 -14.76
C THR A 74 -18.33 10.49 -13.45
N ALA A 75 -19.23 9.51 -13.38
CA ALA A 75 -19.46 8.71 -12.18
C ALA A 75 -18.25 7.81 -11.85
N ALA A 76 -17.65 7.20 -12.87
CA ALA A 76 -16.41 6.42 -12.70
C ALA A 76 -15.25 7.29 -12.20
N GLY A 77 -15.12 8.52 -12.71
CA GLY A 77 -14.14 9.50 -12.24
C GLY A 77 -14.37 9.91 -10.78
N VAL A 78 -15.61 10.16 -10.38
CA VAL A 78 -15.96 10.43 -8.96
C VAL A 78 -15.58 9.24 -8.08
N CYS A 79 -15.91 8.01 -8.49
CA CYS A 79 -15.50 6.81 -7.74
C CYS A 79 -13.97 6.68 -7.63
N ALA A 80 -13.21 7.03 -8.69
CA ALA A 80 -11.76 7.04 -8.66
C ALA A 80 -11.23 8.06 -7.65
N ILE A 81 -11.76 9.27 -7.62
CA ILE A 81 -11.41 10.32 -6.67
C ILE A 81 -11.73 9.88 -5.23
N LEU A 82 -12.94 9.34 -5.00
CA LEU A 82 -13.34 8.83 -3.69
C LEU A 82 -12.38 7.74 -3.21
N ARG A 83 -12.06 6.78 -4.08
CA ARG A 83 -11.15 5.67 -3.76
C ARG A 83 -9.74 6.17 -3.45
N GLN A 84 -9.21 7.09 -4.26
CA GLN A 84 -7.82 7.54 -4.15
C GLN A 84 -7.59 8.50 -2.98
N TYR A 85 -8.52 9.42 -2.73
CA TYR A 85 -8.30 10.50 -1.76
C TYR A 85 -9.12 10.34 -0.49
N ILE A 86 -10.44 10.16 -0.60
CA ILE A 86 -11.32 10.09 0.57
C ILE A 86 -11.09 8.78 1.34
N VAL A 87 -11.06 7.67 0.60
CA VAL A 87 -10.79 6.35 1.20
C VAL A 87 -9.40 6.34 1.85
N MET A 88 -8.37 6.89 1.19
CA MET A 88 -7.01 6.95 1.74
C MET A 88 -6.96 7.79 3.02
N LEU A 89 -7.65 8.93 3.07
CA LEU A 89 -7.68 9.80 4.24
C LEU A 89 -8.23 9.08 5.49
N VAL A 90 -9.23 8.24 5.30
CA VAL A 90 -9.86 7.46 6.38
C VAL A 90 -9.12 6.15 6.65
N ALA A 91 -8.66 5.49 5.59
CA ALA A 91 -8.05 4.17 5.67
C ALA A 91 -6.72 4.15 6.44
N ALA A 92 -5.87 5.15 6.27
CA ALA A 92 -4.57 5.18 6.94
C ALA A 92 -4.69 5.24 8.48
N PRO A 93 -5.47 6.16 9.08
CA PRO A 93 -5.75 6.14 10.52
C PRO A 93 -6.48 4.86 10.97
N LEU A 94 -7.44 4.38 10.17
CA LEU A 94 -8.19 3.15 10.48
C LEU A 94 -7.26 1.94 10.53
N GLY A 95 -6.35 1.80 9.57
CA GLY A 95 -5.34 0.76 9.54
C GLY A 95 -4.45 0.77 10.79
N GLY A 96 -4.01 1.95 11.24
CA GLY A 96 -3.26 2.11 12.49
C GLY A 96 -4.08 1.69 13.72
N ILE A 97 -5.33 2.16 13.83
CA ILE A 97 -6.21 1.78 14.96
C ILE A 97 -6.45 0.26 14.98
N LEU A 98 -6.67 -0.35 13.82
CA LEU A 98 -6.87 -1.81 13.72
C LEU A 98 -5.61 -2.56 14.15
N ALA A 99 -4.43 -2.16 13.63
CA ALA A 99 -3.17 -2.78 13.99
C ALA A 99 -2.88 -2.65 15.50
N ASP A 100 -3.04 -1.45 16.08
CA ASP A 100 -2.60 -1.16 17.46
C ASP A 100 -3.63 -1.59 18.51
N LYS A 101 -4.92 -1.31 18.28
CA LYS A 101 -5.95 -1.51 19.31
C LYS A 101 -6.70 -2.84 19.19
N VAL A 102 -6.95 -3.30 17.96
CA VAL A 102 -7.75 -4.51 17.73
C VAL A 102 -6.85 -5.74 17.70
N PHE A 103 -5.86 -5.75 16.81
CA PHE A 103 -4.98 -6.89 16.62
C PHE A 103 -3.76 -6.87 17.54
N LYS A 104 -3.39 -5.70 18.07
CA LYS A 104 -2.20 -5.47 18.91
C LYS A 104 -0.91 -5.97 18.25
N SER A 105 -0.91 -6.08 16.93
CA SER A 105 0.18 -6.52 16.09
C SER A 105 -0.11 -6.13 14.65
N THR A 106 0.84 -5.47 14.00
CA THR A 106 0.74 -5.11 12.59
C THR A 106 0.74 -6.36 11.71
N LEU A 107 1.57 -7.37 12.06
CA LEU A 107 1.59 -8.66 11.34
C LEU A 107 0.26 -9.43 11.49
N GLY A 108 -0.36 -9.36 12.68
CA GLY A 108 -1.70 -9.92 12.92
C GLY A 108 -2.75 -9.25 12.03
N TRP A 109 -2.72 -7.92 11.96
CA TRP A 109 -3.56 -7.14 11.06
C TRP A 109 -3.34 -7.50 9.59
N PHE A 110 -2.09 -7.66 9.14
CA PHE A 110 -1.80 -8.06 7.74
C PHE A 110 -2.39 -9.41 7.37
N ARG A 111 -2.38 -10.40 8.28
CA ARG A 111 -2.99 -11.71 8.03
C ARG A 111 -4.51 -11.59 7.82
N CYS A 112 -5.20 -10.98 8.79
CA CYS A 112 -6.66 -10.82 8.70
C CYS A 112 -7.07 -9.85 7.58
N GLY A 113 -6.43 -8.70 7.49
CA GLY A 113 -6.70 -7.68 6.48
C GLY A 113 -6.44 -8.20 5.06
N GLY A 114 -5.40 -9.01 4.86
CA GLY A 114 -5.12 -9.66 3.59
C GLY A 114 -6.22 -10.65 3.17
N VAL A 115 -6.75 -11.44 4.12
CA VAL A 115 -7.89 -12.34 3.85
C VAL A 115 -9.15 -11.53 3.50
N ILE A 116 -9.45 -10.48 4.26
CA ILE A 116 -10.61 -9.62 3.99
C ILE A 116 -10.46 -8.94 2.62
N LEU A 117 -9.26 -8.48 2.28
CA LEU A 117 -8.96 -7.89 0.98
C LEU A 117 -9.20 -8.91 -0.15
N ALA A 118 -8.70 -10.13 -0.02
CA ALA A 118 -8.92 -11.20 -0.99
C ALA A 118 -10.41 -11.53 -1.16
N ILE A 119 -11.15 -11.65 -0.06
CA ILE A 119 -12.60 -11.91 -0.10
C ILE A 119 -13.32 -10.75 -0.79
N SER A 120 -12.94 -9.49 -0.51
CA SER A 120 -13.57 -8.32 -1.12
C SER A 120 -13.35 -8.25 -2.64
N ILE A 121 -12.17 -8.64 -3.13
CA ILE A 121 -11.88 -8.73 -4.57
C ILE A 121 -12.72 -9.86 -5.21
N ILE A 122 -12.75 -11.04 -4.59
CA ILE A 122 -13.55 -12.16 -5.05
C ILE A 122 -15.03 -11.76 -5.12
N LEU A 123 -15.54 -11.03 -4.13
CA LEU A 123 -16.91 -10.55 -4.12
C LEU A 123 -17.21 -9.64 -5.33
N VAL A 124 -16.31 -8.70 -5.65
CA VAL A 124 -16.45 -7.82 -6.83
C VAL A 124 -16.51 -8.66 -8.11
N ILE A 125 -15.66 -9.69 -8.23
CA ILE A 125 -15.62 -10.60 -9.40
C ILE A 125 -16.93 -11.41 -9.49
N LEU A 126 -17.39 -11.98 -8.38
CA LEU A 126 -18.60 -12.83 -8.36
C LEU A 126 -19.89 -12.05 -8.66
N VAL A 127 -19.99 -10.82 -8.17
CA VAL A 127 -21.12 -9.94 -8.48
C VAL A 127 -21.11 -9.59 -9.97
N GLY A 128 -19.93 -9.45 -10.56
CA GLY A 128 -19.72 -9.26 -12.00
C GLY A 128 -20.60 -8.16 -12.58
N THR A 129 -21.06 -8.33 -13.83
CA THR A 129 -21.91 -7.37 -14.53
C THR A 129 -23.41 -7.62 -14.29
N GLY A 130 -23.78 -8.58 -13.45
CA GLY A 130 -25.19 -8.93 -13.19
C GLY A 130 -25.93 -7.98 -12.24
N ALA A 131 -25.21 -7.10 -11.56
CA ALA A 131 -25.78 -6.14 -10.62
C ALA A 131 -25.88 -4.71 -11.22
N PRO A 132 -26.68 -3.83 -10.60
CA PRO A 132 -26.74 -2.42 -11.02
C PRO A 132 -25.34 -1.76 -10.98
N SER A 133 -25.02 -0.99 -12.02
CA SER A 133 -23.69 -0.38 -12.20
C SER A 133 -23.20 0.42 -10.98
N MET A 134 -24.12 1.12 -10.31
CA MET A 134 -23.81 1.90 -9.11
C MET A 134 -23.44 1.01 -7.92
N LEU A 135 -24.06 -0.15 -7.78
CA LEU A 135 -23.73 -1.13 -6.73
C LEU A 135 -22.32 -1.67 -6.94
N ILE A 136 -21.97 -2.02 -8.19
CA ILE A 136 -20.62 -2.49 -8.53
C ILE A 136 -19.58 -1.41 -8.22
N ALA A 137 -19.87 -0.15 -8.58
CA ALA A 137 -19.00 0.98 -8.31
C ALA A 137 -18.71 1.12 -6.79
N VAL A 138 -19.76 1.05 -5.96
CA VAL A 138 -19.61 1.10 -4.49
C VAL A 138 -18.83 -0.10 -3.96
N LEU A 139 -19.08 -1.30 -4.49
CA LEU A 139 -18.34 -2.51 -4.10
C LEU A 139 -16.84 -2.41 -4.38
N THR A 140 -16.41 -1.71 -5.45
CA THR A 140 -14.97 -1.50 -5.71
C THR A 140 -14.28 -0.60 -4.69
N LEU A 141 -15.01 0.16 -3.88
CA LEU A 141 -14.42 0.96 -2.80
C LEU A 141 -13.95 0.10 -1.63
N ILE A 142 -14.55 -1.09 -1.42
CA ILE A 142 -14.22 -1.99 -0.30
C ILE A 142 -12.78 -2.52 -0.42
N PRO A 143 -12.36 -3.18 -1.53
CA PRO A 143 -10.97 -3.58 -1.68
C PRO A 143 -10.02 -2.37 -1.68
N GLY A 144 -10.44 -1.21 -2.19
CA GLY A 144 -9.68 0.03 -2.08
C GLY A 144 -9.43 0.44 -0.63
N LEU A 145 -10.45 0.39 0.23
CA LEU A 145 -10.34 0.69 1.65
C LEU A 145 -9.34 -0.25 2.35
N PHE A 146 -9.49 -1.55 2.19
CA PHE A 146 -8.62 -2.51 2.87
C PHE A 146 -7.18 -2.49 2.35
N SER A 147 -6.97 -2.31 1.04
CA SER A 147 -5.62 -2.16 0.49
C SER A 147 -4.92 -0.92 1.08
N MET A 148 -5.63 0.21 1.21
CA MET A 148 -5.09 1.43 1.82
C MET A 148 -4.87 1.30 3.33
N CYS A 149 -5.73 0.58 4.06
CA CYS A 149 -5.52 0.29 5.48
C CYS A 149 -4.24 -0.52 5.70
N LEU A 150 -3.95 -1.48 4.85
CA LEU A 150 -2.73 -2.28 4.92
C LEU A 150 -1.50 -1.45 4.47
N TYR A 151 -1.63 -0.73 3.37
CA TYR A 151 -0.56 0.13 2.85
C TYR A 151 -0.11 1.19 3.86
N GLY A 152 -1.07 1.84 4.54
CA GLY A 152 -0.78 2.91 5.50
C GLY A 152 0.06 2.48 6.70
N VAL A 153 0.04 1.21 7.07
CA VAL A 153 0.79 0.68 8.24
C VAL A 153 1.95 -0.25 7.85
N MET A 154 2.25 -0.38 6.56
CA MET A 154 3.20 -1.39 6.09
C MET A 154 4.60 -1.24 6.71
N PHE A 155 5.09 -0.02 6.91
CA PHE A 155 6.40 0.21 7.51
C PHE A 155 6.46 -0.03 9.02
N SER A 156 5.30 -0.02 9.71
CA SER A 156 5.23 -0.35 11.14
C SER A 156 5.61 -1.80 11.43
N THR A 157 5.52 -2.70 10.44
CA THR A 157 5.94 -4.10 10.57
C THR A 157 7.42 -4.26 10.88
N MET A 158 8.26 -3.28 10.49
CA MET A 158 9.71 -3.34 10.75
C MET A 158 10.04 -3.31 12.25
N HIS A 159 9.20 -2.66 13.07
CA HIS A 159 9.38 -2.66 14.52
C HIS A 159 9.08 -4.02 15.15
N GLU A 160 8.16 -4.79 14.58
CA GLU A 160 7.75 -6.08 15.12
C GLU A 160 8.75 -7.21 14.84
N ILE A 161 9.60 -7.07 13.82
CA ILE A 161 10.62 -8.09 13.48
C ILE A 161 11.95 -7.87 14.17
N ASN A 162 11.99 -7.04 15.21
CA ASN A 162 13.19 -6.80 16.03
C ASN A 162 14.41 -6.33 15.23
N ILE A 163 14.22 -5.54 14.19
CA ILE A 163 15.32 -4.91 13.46
C ILE A 163 15.90 -3.81 14.36
N PRO A 164 17.22 -3.81 14.64
CA PRO A 164 17.84 -2.75 15.40
C PRO A 164 17.57 -1.37 14.76
N VAL A 165 17.26 -0.37 15.58
CA VAL A 165 16.95 1.00 15.12
C VAL A 165 18.03 1.55 14.20
N LYS A 166 19.30 1.23 14.50
CA LYS A 166 20.47 1.61 13.69
C LYS A 166 20.36 1.21 12.21
N VAL A 167 19.81 0.03 11.92
CA VAL A 167 19.70 -0.50 10.54
C VAL A 167 18.27 -0.46 10.00
N ALA A 168 17.31 0.05 10.77
CA ALA A 168 15.91 0.10 10.38
C ALA A 168 15.70 0.89 9.07
N GLY A 169 16.37 2.02 8.90
CA GLY A 169 16.30 2.80 7.67
C GLY A 169 16.79 2.03 6.44
N THR A 170 17.88 1.28 6.59
CA THR A 170 18.43 0.41 5.53
C THR A 170 17.44 -0.72 5.20
N ALA A 171 16.85 -1.34 6.22
CA ALA A 171 15.85 -2.39 6.04
C ALA A 171 14.60 -1.88 5.32
N ILE A 172 14.10 -0.71 5.69
CA ILE A 172 12.98 -0.03 5.02
C ILE A 172 13.35 0.27 3.56
N GLY A 173 14.56 0.77 3.30
CA GLY A 173 15.04 1.05 1.94
C GLY A 173 15.05 -0.19 1.06
N ILE A 174 15.61 -1.30 1.54
CA ILE A 174 15.65 -2.59 0.81
C ILE A 174 14.22 -3.11 0.59
N ALA A 175 13.39 -3.11 1.63
CA ALA A 175 12.02 -3.56 1.53
C ALA A 175 11.19 -2.70 0.56
N SER A 176 11.47 -1.39 0.49
CA SER A 176 10.81 -0.48 -0.46
C SER A 176 11.20 -0.77 -1.90
N ILE A 177 12.49 -1.06 -2.17
CA ILE A 177 12.93 -1.42 -3.53
C ILE A 177 12.15 -2.64 -4.03
N VAL A 178 12.06 -3.69 -3.22
CA VAL A 178 11.29 -4.89 -3.58
C VAL A 178 9.80 -4.60 -3.61
N GLY A 179 9.30 -3.86 -2.63
CA GLY A 179 7.88 -3.56 -2.48
C GLY A 179 7.29 -2.76 -3.65
N TYR A 180 8.06 -1.85 -4.25
CA TYR A 180 7.61 -1.03 -5.38
C TYR A 180 7.93 -1.63 -6.75
N LEU A 181 8.57 -2.80 -6.83
CA LEU A 181 8.79 -3.50 -8.09
C LEU A 181 7.52 -3.72 -8.93
N PRO A 182 6.33 -3.95 -8.36
CA PRO A 182 5.11 -4.11 -9.14
C PRO A 182 4.87 -3.03 -10.18
N ASP A 183 5.18 -1.76 -9.90
CA ASP A 183 4.99 -0.65 -10.84
C ASP A 183 5.82 -0.78 -12.12
N MET A 184 6.94 -1.49 -12.07
CA MET A 184 7.82 -1.66 -13.23
C MET A 184 7.22 -2.58 -14.30
N PHE A 185 6.39 -3.55 -13.90
CA PHE A 185 5.91 -4.57 -14.85
C PHE A 185 4.40 -4.79 -14.83
N LEU A 186 3.69 -4.56 -13.72
CA LEU A 186 2.25 -4.81 -13.66
C LEU A 186 1.47 -3.99 -14.69
N ASN A 187 1.78 -2.71 -14.83
CA ASN A 187 1.12 -1.86 -15.81
C ASN A 187 1.33 -2.37 -17.25
N THR A 188 2.52 -2.87 -17.58
CA THR A 188 2.80 -3.46 -18.89
C THR A 188 2.06 -4.79 -19.07
N ILE A 189 2.01 -5.63 -18.04
CA ILE A 189 1.30 -6.91 -18.09
C ILE A 189 -0.20 -6.68 -18.27
N PHE A 190 -0.80 -5.83 -17.43
CA PHE A 190 -2.24 -5.53 -17.54
C PHE A 190 -2.59 -4.84 -18.84
N GLY A 191 -1.79 -3.88 -19.31
CA GLY A 191 -1.98 -3.25 -20.62
C GLY A 191 -2.01 -4.29 -21.74
N ASN A 192 -1.03 -5.20 -21.78
CA ASN A 192 -0.97 -6.28 -22.78
C ASN A 192 -2.17 -7.26 -22.68
N ILE A 193 -2.67 -7.53 -21.48
CA ILE A 193 -3.85 -8.37 -21.29
C ILE A 193 -5.09 -7.65 -21.83
N LEU A 194 -5.27 -6.40 -21.48
CA LEU A 194 -6.40 -5.61 -21.95
C LEU A 194 -6.42 -5.45 -23.48
N ASP A 195 -5.26 -5.21 -24.09
CA ASP A 195 -5.13 -5.06 -25.54
C ASP A 195 -5.46 -6.37 -26.30
N LYS A 196 -5.17 -7.52 -25.70
CA LYS A 196 -5.39 -8.86 -26.31
C LYS A 196 -6.75 -9.46 -25.99
N SER A 197 -7.41 -9.01 -24.94
CA SER A 197 -8.66 -9.55 -24.45
C SER A 197 -9.81 -8.59 -24.76
N SER A 198 -10.88 -9.10 -25.34
CA SER A 198 -12.09 -8.31 -25.57
C SER A 198 -13.10 -8.52 -24.44
N GLY A 199 -13.64 -7.42 -23.92
CA GLY A 199 -14.68 -7.46 -22.89
C GLY A 199 -14.19 -7.78 -21.48
N ALA A 200 -15.05 -8.38 -20.66
CA ALA A 200 -14.81 -8.63 -19.24
C ALA A 200 -13.66 -9.62 -18.94
N SER A 201 -13.22 -10.41 -19.92
CA SER A 201 -12.13 -11.38 -19.74
C SER A 201 -10.73 -10.76 -19.61
N GLY A 202 -10.60 -9.46 -19.92
CA GLY A 202 -9.35 -8.71 -19.78
C GLY A 202 -9.16 -8.05 -18.41
N TYR A 203 -10.22 -7.96 -17.62
CA TYR A 203 -10.24 -7.37 -16.29
C TYR A 203 -10.38 -8.49 -15.24
#